data_45a1323afbe9ca94f24380a8bafed91f
#
_entry.id   45a1323afbe9ca94f24380a8bafed91f
#
_cell.length_a   1.000
_cell.length_b   1.000
_cell.length_c   1.000
_cell.angle_alpha   90.00
_cell.angle_beta   90.00
_cell.angle_gamma   90.00
#
_symmetry.space_group_name_H-M   'P 1'
#
loop_
_entity.id
_entity.type
_entity.pdbx_description
1 polymer ?
#
loop_
_entity_poly.entity_id
_entity_poly.type
_entity_poly.pdbx_seq_one_letter_code
_entity_poly.pdbx_strand_id
1 'polypeptide(L)'
;DRLPPGSMLSVTVTIAAQYQVERHVEDIKRASRAQNAVAQETHRESEQVLQHMATGDKLYPMFMGLYLSGKTHADLDAAVSEVNAQLTPTGMRFIESREDLVPHDAFLRALPFAFDPTFDLRSMRRSRLTFASLIAAILPVYGRSRGTANPGFWFWNRGGEPLWIDPLNKIDRKKNAHMVVFGPTGAGKSATLNYL
;
A
#
# COMPACT_ATOMS: atom_id res chain seq x y z
N ASP A 1 10.39 -4.74 -5.51
CA ASP A 1 11.75 -5.32 -5.58
C ASP A 1 12.85 -4.31 -5.94
N ARG A 2 12.52 -3.00 -6.04
CA ARG A 2 13.50 -1.95 -6.39
C ARG A 2 13.66 -0.89 -5.31
N LEU A 3 12.97 -1.01 -4.17
CA LEU A 3 13.14 -0.06 -3.07
C LEU A 3 14.47 -0.31 -2.35
N PRO A 4 15.11 0.74 -1.79
CA PRO A 4 16.34 0.61 -1.02
C PRO A 4 16.20 -0.41 0.12
N PRO A 5 17.26 -1.17 0.44
CA PRO A 5 17.22 -2.14 1.53
C PRO A 5 16.80 -1.51 2.85
N GLY A 6 15.89 -2.18 3.58
CA GLY A 6 15.38 -1.68 4.85
C GLY A 6 14.22 -0.68 4.73
N SER A 7 13.76 -0.39 3.51
CA SER A 7 12.54 0.39 3.30
C SER A 7 11.32 -0.34 3.85
N MET A 8 10.37 0.42 4.42
CA MET A 8 9.10 -0.10 4.90
C MET A 8 7.95 0.69 4.28
N LEU A 9 7.06 -0.01 3.57
CA LEU A 9 5.84 0.57 3.02
C LEU A 9 4.68 0.30 3.98
N SER A 10 4.01 1.36 4.41
CA SER A 10 2.77 1.30 5.18
C SER A 10 1.62 1.76 4.31
N VAL A 11 0.58 0.96 4.22
CA VAL A 11 -0.64 1.29 3.46
C VAL A 11 -1.84 1.12 4.38
N THR A 12 -2.57 2.19 4.58
CA THR A 12 -3.82 2.20 5.35
C THR A 12 -4.98 2.48 4.41
N VAL A 13 -5.95 1.59 4.39
CA VAL A 13 -7.18 1.71 3.61
C VAL A 13 -8.35 1.85 4.56
N THR A 14 -9.10 2.95 4.44
CA THR A 14 -10.30 3.15 5.24
C THR A 14 -11.52 2.61 4.51
N ILE A 15 -12.20 1.66 5.12
CA ILE A 15 -13.44 1.13 4.57
C ILE A 15 -14.53 2.17 4.78
N ALA A 16 -14.95 2.80 3.70
CA ALA A 16 -15.98 3.82 3.67
C ALA A 16 -17.26 3.29 2.96
N ALA A 17 -18.41 3.74 3.42
CA ALA A 17 -19.66 3.46 2.76
C ALA A 17 -19.68 4.10 1.37
N GLN A 18 -19.92 3.29 0.32
CA GLN A 18 -19.78 3.75 -1.06
C GLN A 18 -20.71 4.91 -1.41
N TYR A 19 -21.90 4.95 -0.87
CA TYR A 19 -22.83 6.07 -1.10
C TYR A 19 -22.29 7.43 -0.58
N GLN A 20 -21.46 7.41 0.48
CA GLN A 20 -20.82 8.64 0.99
C GLN A 20 -19.68 9.08 0.08
N VAL A 21 -18.91 8.12 -0.43
CA VAL A 21 -17.82 8.39 -1.38
C VAL A 21 -18.38 8.91 -2.69
N GLU A 22 -19.42 8.28 -3.22
CA GLU A 22 -20.11 8.70 -4.44
C GLU A 22 -20.64 10.13 -4.30
N ARG A 23 -21.36 10.40 -3.22
CA ARG A 23 -21.84 11.76 -2.92
C ARG A 23 -20.70 12.80 -2.85
N HIS A 24 -19.59 12.42 -2.23
CA HIS A 24 -18.42 13.31 -2.17
C HIS A 24 -17.86 13.61 -3.57
N VAL A 25 -17.74 12.61 -4.45
CA VAL A 25 -17.30 12.80 -5.83
C VAL A 25 -18.31 13.63 -6.62
N GLU A 26 -19.62 13.43 -6.41
CA GLU A 26 -20.67 14.28 -7.01
C GLU A 26 -20.56 15.74 -6.56
N ASP A 27 -20.27 15.98 -5.28
CA ASP A 27 -20.09 17.32 -4.75
C ASP A 27 -18.87 18.00 -5.37
N ILE A 28 -17.77 17.28 -5.57
CA ILE A 28 -16.59 17.77 -6.31
C ILE A 28 -16.98 18.10 -7.76
N LYS A 29 -17.66 17.20 -8.45
CA LYS A 29 -18.16 17.41 -9.83
C LYS A 29 -19.04 18.64 -9.91
N ARG A 30 -19.92 18.85 -8.93
CA ARG A 30 -20.80 20.00 -8.88
C ARG A 30 -20.06 21.31 -8.62
N ALA A 31 -19.07 21.28 -7.73
CA ALA A 31 -18.24 22.44 -7.42
C ALA A 31 -17.29 22.83 -8.57
N SER A 32 -16.92 21.89 -9.44
CA SER A 32 -16.00 22.11 -10.56
C SER A 32 -16.69 22.60 -11.86
N ARG A 33 -17.87 23.20 -11.79
CA ARG A 33 -18.56 23.79 -12.93
C ARG A 33 -18.03 25.16 -13.41
N ALA A 34 -16.94 25.65 -12.79
CA ALA A 34 -16.32 26.91 -13.19
C ALA A 34 -15.68 26.81 -14.60
N GLN A 35 -15.58 27.97 -15.29
CA GLN A 35 -15.12 28.02 -16.70
C GLN A 35 -13.60 27.97 -16.89
N ASN A 36 -12.80 27.72 -15.83
CA ASN A 36 -11.36 27.59 -15.98
C ASN A 36 -10.93 26.17 -16.37
N ALA A 37 -9.78 26.04 -17.02
CA ALA A 37 -9.29 24.76 -17.52
C ALA A 37 -9.11 23.69 -16.41
N VAL A 38 -8.69 24.11 -15.21
CA VAL A 38 -8.50 23.19 -14.08
C VAL A 38 -9.85 22.66 -13.60
N ALA A 39 -10.88 23.51 -13.50
CA ALA A 39 -12.21 23.07 -13.10
C ALA A 39 -12.84 22.13 -14.15
N GLN A 40 -12.65 22.41 -15.43
CA GLN A 40 -13.14 21.53 -16.50
C GLN A 40 -12.49 20.15 -16.43
N GLU A 41 -11.17 20.08 -16.19
CA GLU A 41 -10.48 18.78 -16.04
C GLU A 41 -10.95 18.05 -14.78
N THR A 42 -11.08 18.74 -13.64
CA THR A 42 -11.62 18.14 -12.41
C THR A 42 -13.05 17.62 -12.61
N HIS A 43 -13.87 18.34 -13.39
CA HIS A 43 -15.23 17.90 -13.74
C HIS A 43 -15.22 16.61 -14.55
N ARG A 44 -14.38 16.55 -15.57
CA ARG A 44 -14.21 15.38 -16.44
C ARG A 44 -13.68 14.17 -15.67
N GLU A 45 -12.65 14.36 -14.85
CA GLU A 45 -12.11 13.29 -13.99
C GLU A 45 -13.18 12.76 -13.03
N SER A 46 -13.95 13.65 -12.39
CA SER A 46 -15.03 13.25 -11.47
C SER A 46 -16.12 12.44 -12.21
N GLU A 47 -16.41 12.77 -13.46
CA GLU A 47 -17.36 12.02 -14.28
C GLU A 47 -16.84 10.62 -14.63
N GLN A 48 -15.57 10.50 -14.99
CA GLN A 48 -14.93 9.21 -15.26
C GLN A 48 -14.93 8.34 -13.99
N VAL A 49 -14.64 8.92 -12.84
CA VAL A 49 -14.67 8.20 -11.55
C VAL A 49 -16.07 7.67 -11.27
N LEU A 50 -17.11 8.47 -11.44
CA LEU A 50 -18.51 8.03 -11.25
C LEU A 50 -18.91 6.92 -12.24
N GLN A 51 -18.46 6.99 -13.50
CA GLN A 51 -18.67 5.93 -14.48
C GLN A 51 -18.00 4.62 -14.05
N HIS A 52 -16.77 4.67 -13.57
CA HIS A 52 -16.07 3.49 -13.03
C HIS A 52 -16.78 2.91 -11.81
N MET A 53 -17.26 3.74 -10.90
CA MET A 53 -18.07 3.27 -9.75
C MET A 53 -19.35 2.58 -10.20
N ALA A 54 -20.01 3.10 -11.25
CA ALA A 54 -21.22 2.50 -11.82
C ALA A 54 -20.96 1.12 -12.46
N THR A 55 -19.74 0.82 -12.89
CA THR A 55 -19.36 -0.53 -13.37
C THR A 55 -19.06 -1.51 -12.24
N GLY A 56 -19.16 -1.08 -10.97
CA GLY A 56 -19.02 -1.93 -9.78
C GLY A 56 -17.66 -1.84 -9.08
N ASP A 57 -16.73 -1.05 -9.60
CA ASP A 57 -15.47 -0.79 -8.88
C ASP A 57 -15.73 0.11 -7.67
N LYS A 58 -15.01 -0.12 -6.60
CA LYS A 58 -15.18 0.58 -5.33
C LYS A 58 -14.03 1.52 -5.06
N LEU A 59 -14.35 2.66 -4.45
CA LEU A 59 -13.40 3.70 -4.13
C LEU A 59 -13.21 3.79 -2.61
N TYR A 60 -11.96 3.82 -2.16
CA TYR A 60 -11.64 3.91 -0.74
C TYR A 60 -10.57 4.97 -0.47
N PRO A 61 -10.67 5.72 0.64
CA PRO A 61 -9.56 6.53 1.11
C PRO A 61 -8.36 5.65 1.43
N MET A 62 -7.25 5.91 0.79
CA MET A 62 -5.97 5.22 0.99
C MET A 62 -4.92 6.23 1.43
N PHE A 63 -4.23 5.92 2.51
CA PHE A 63 -3.04 6.63 2.97
C PHE A 63 -1.82 5.72 2.85
N MET A 64 -0.76 6.24 2.28
CA MET A 64 0.46 5.48 2.03
C MET A 64 1.67 6.24 2.58
N GLY A 65 2.45 5.57 3.41
CA GLY A 65 3.70 6.07 3.96
C GLY A 65 4.86 5.16 3.57
N LEU A 66 5.94 5.73 3.08
CA LEU A 66 7.17 5.02 2.79
C LEU A 66 8.26 5.49 3.76
N TYR A 67 8.75 4.57 4.57
CA TYR A 67 9.83 4.81 5.52
C TYR A 67 11.15 4.39 4.88
N LEU A 68 12.08 5.30 4.88
CA LEU A 68 13.45 5.09 4.42
C LEU A 68 14.40 5.24 5.61
N SER A 69 15.47 4.49 5.60
CA SER A 69 16.51 4.58 6.62
C SER A 69 17.89 4.63 5.99
N GLY A 70 18.79 5.39 6.59
CA GLY A 70 20.19 5.46 6.20
C GLY A 70 21.07 5.48 7.45
N LYS A 71 22.31 5.02 7.32
CA LYS A 71 23.30 5.09 8.43
C LYS A 71 23.79 6.52 8.62
N THR A 72 23.82 7.29 7.56
CA THR A 72 24.22 8.70 7.53
C THR A 72 23.14 9.52 6.83
N HIS A 73 23.17 10.84 6.97
CA HIS A 73 22.28 11.73 6.23
C HIS A 73 22.50 11.62 4.70
N ALA A 74 23.75 11.44 4.27
CA ALA A 74 24.06 11.26 2.86
C ALA A 74 23.44 9.96 2.29
N ASP A 75 23.47 8.86 3.05
CA ASP A 75 22.83 7.60 2.66
C ASP A 75 21.31 7.77 2.56
N LEU A 76 20.72 8.52 3.48
CA LEU A 76 19.26 8.79 3.47
C LEU A 76 18.88 9.66 2.26
N ASP A 77 19.62 10.72 1.97
CA ASP A 77 19.39 11.60 0.81
C ASP A 77 19.54 10.81 -0.51
N ALA A 78 20.50 9.90 -0.59
CA ALA A 78 20.67 9.01 -1.73
C ALA A 78 19.45 8.07 -1.89
N ALA A 79 18.98 7.46 -0.79
CA ALA A 79 17.82 6.59 -0.82
C ALA A 79 16.53 7.35 -1.23
N VAL A 80 16.33 8.57 -0.74
CA VAL A 80 15.21 9.44 -1.14
C VAL A 80 15.27 9.75 -2.62
N SER A 81 16.45 10.10 -3.13
CA SER A 81 16.67 10.42 -4.55
C SER A 81 16.41 9.21 -5.44
N GLU A 82 16.86 8.03 -5.04
CA GLU A 82 16.63 6.77 -5.75
C GLU A 82 15.13 6.45 -5.83
N VAL A 83 14.42 6.54 -4.72
CA VAL A 83 12.97 6.27 -4.69
C VAL A 83 12.21 7.29 -5.54
N ASN A 84 12.59 8.57 -5.48
CA ASN A 84 11.99 9.61 -6.30
C ASN A 84 12.16 9.34 -7.80
N ALA A 85 13.35 8.93 -8.21
CA ALA A 85 13.63 8.55 -9.59
C ALA A 85 12.80 7.34 -10.06
N GLN A 86 12.49 6.40 -9.15
CA GLN A 86 11.69 5.22 -9.47
C GLN A 86 10.18 5.52 -9.52
N LEU A 87 9.67 6.39 -8.65
CA LEU A 87 8.24 6.70 -8.55
C LEU A 87 7.76 7.74 -9.58
N THR A 88 8.59 8.72 -9.92
CA THR A 88 8.22 9.79 -10.85
C THR A 88 7.69 9.27 -12.20
N PRO A 89 8.31 8.26 -12.85
CA PRO A 89 7.79 7.71 -14.10
C PRO A 89 6.45 7.00 -13.97
N THR A 90 6.06 6.58 -12.76
CA THR A 90 4.77 5.93 -12.48
C THR A 90 3.63 6.93 -12.28
N GLY A 91 3.93 8.22 -12.28
CA GLY A 91 2.98 9.28 -11.94
C GLY A 91 2.75 9.47 -10.44
N MET A 92 3.41 8.69 -9.60
CA MET A 92 3.36 8.87 -8.15
C MET A 92 4.32 9.99 -7.73
N ARG A 93 3.82 10.89 -6.90
CA ARG A 93 4.62 11.92 -6.24
C ARG A 93 4.42 11.80 -4.74
N PHE A 94 5.49 11.79 -3.99
CA PHE A 94 5.40 11.84 -2.54
C PHE A 94 5.73 13.26 -2.03
N ILE A 95 5.24 13.54 -0.86
CA ILE A 95 5.53 14.79 -0.16
C ILE A 95 6.85 14.59 0.58
N GLU A 96 7.88 15.33 0.18
CA GLU A 96 9.16 15.29 0.87
C GLU A 96 9.06 15.96 2.25
N SER A 97 9.83 15.47 3.21
CA SER A 97 9.82 16.03 4.58
C SER A 97 10.16 17.52 4.63
N ARG A 98 10.90 18.02 3.66
CA ARG A 98 11.26 19.46 3.53
C ARG A 98 10.07 20.35 3.14
N GLU A 99 9.15 19.77 2.37
CA GLU A 99 7.95 20.47 1.85
C GLU A 99 6.73 20.26 2.73
N ASP A 100 6.86 19.39 3.73
CA ASP A 100 5.79 19.01 4.61
C ASP A 100 5.67 19.97 5.80
N LEU A 101 4.48 20.53 6.00
CA LEU A 101 4.19 21.41 7.13
C LEU A 101 4.11 20.66 8.46
N VAL A 102 3.82 19.35 8.43
CA VAL A 102 3.63 18.52 9.62
C VAL A 102 4.31 17.14 9.46
N PRO A 103 5.63 17.11 9.18
CA PRO A 103 6.33 15.88 8.84
C PRO A 103 6.35 14.86 9.99
N HIS A 104 6.42 15.34 11.24
CA HIS A 104 6.42 14.48 12.42
C HIS A 104 5.09 13.75 12.60
N ASP A 105 3.97 14.48 12.50
CA ASP A 105 2.65 13.87 12.59
C ASP A 105 2.41 12.89 11.44
N ALA A 106 2.84 13.24 10.22
CA ALA A 106 2.75 12.35 9.07
C ALA A 106 3.54 11.05 9.29
N PHE A 107 4.74 11.15 9.85
CA PHE A 107 5.56 10.01 10.20
C PHE A 107 4.86 9.10 11.20
N LEU A 108 4.36 9.65 12.31
CA LEU A 108 3.69 8.89 13.35
C LEU A 108 2.40 8.24 12.86
N ARG A 109 1.59 8.97 12.08
CA ARG A 109 0.28 8.51 11.57
C ARG A 109 0.40 7.44 10.49
N ALA A 110 1.50 7.38 9.78
CA ALA A 110 1.77 6.31 8.82
C ALA A 110 2.24 5.00 9.48
N LEU A 111 2.56 4.99 10.77
CA LEU A 111 2.90 3.76 11.49
C LEU A 111 1.70 2.81 11.56
N PRO A 112 1.93 1.49 11.57
CA PRO A 112 0.87 0.51 11.73
C PRO A 112 0.03 0.79 12.99
N PHE A 113 -1.30 0.77 12.85
CA PHE A 113 -2.29 1.01 13.91
C PHE A 113 -2.33 2.44 14.50
N ALA A 114 -1.56 3.39 13.96
CA ALA A 114 -1.56 4.78 14.44
C ALA A 114 -2.55 5.69 13.71
N PHE A 115 -3.14 5.22 12.61
CA PHE A 115 -4.10 5.97 11.81
C PHE A 115 -5.47 6.02 12.48
N ASP A 116 -5.99 7.24 12.71
CA ASP A 116 -7.36 7.49 13.18
C ASP A 116 -8.20 8.07 12.02
N PRO A 117 -9.15 7.29 11.46
CA PRO A 117 -9.97 7.75 10.35
C PRO A 117 -10.71 9.06 10.63
N THR A 118 -11.15 9.26 11.88
CA THR A 118 -11.92 10.44 12.26
C THR A 118 -11.10 11.72 12.19
N PHE A 119 -9.87 11.65 12.67
CA PHE A 119 -8.95 12.78 12.68
C PHE A 119 -8.20 12.91 11.35
N ASP A 120 -7.59 11.82 10.86
CA ASP A 120 -6.65 11.86 9.76
C ASP A 120 -7.30 12.18 8.41
N LEU A 121 -8.54 11.74 8.16
CA LEU A 121 -9.27 12.10 6.95
C LEU A 121 -9.66 13.58 6.91
N ARG A 122 -9.94 14.18 8.07
CA ARG A 122 -10.39 15.57 8.16
C ARG A 122 -9.26 16.57 8.29
N SER A 123 -8.30 16.28 9.17
CA SER A 123 -7.25 17.23 9.57
C SER A 123 -5.99 17.06 8.74
N MET A 124 -5.48 15.84 8.58
CA MET A 124 -4.26 15.59 7.82
C MET A 124 -4.48 15.64 6.31
N ARG A 125 -5.64 15.23 5.82
CA ARG A 125 -6.05 15.24 4.40
C ARG A 125 -5.03 14.61 3.45
N ARG A 126 -4.31 13.58 3.91
CA ARG A 126 -3.28 12.89 3.13
C ARG A 126 -3.79 11.65 2.42
N SER A 127 -4.98 11.19 2.79
CA SER A 127 -5.63 10.09 2.11
C SER A 127 -6.11 10.53 0.73
N ARG A 128 -5.92 9.63 -0.25
CA ARG A 128 -6.43 9.80 -1.61
C ARG A 128 -7.48 8.74 -1.87
N LEU A 129 -8.55 9.12 -2.54
CA LEU A 129 -9.54 8.17 -3.03
C LEU A 129 -8.89 7.32 -4.13
N THR A 130 -8.89 6.02 -3.93
CA THR A 130 -8.21 5.06 -4.81
C THR A 130 -9.13 3.88 -5.07
N PHE A 131 -9.18 3.42 -6.31
CA PHE A 131 -9.99 2.27 -6.69
C PHE A 131 -9.48 0.98 -6.03
N ALA A 132 -10.40 0.09 -5.68
CA ALA A 132 -10.09 -1.19 -5.03
C ALA A 132 -9.15 -2.04 -5.89
N SER A 133 -9.33 -2.04 -7.20
CA SER A 133 -8.45 -2.70 -8.17
C SER A 133 -7.01 -2.20 -8.09
N LEU A 134 -6.81 -0.89 -7.97
CA LEU A 134 -5.49 -0.27 -7.86
C LEU A 134 -4.87 -0.52 -6.48
N ILE A 135 -5.67 -0.45 -5.41
CA ILE A 135 -5.22 -0.81 -4.06
C ILE A 135 -4.72 -2.25 -4.05
N ALA A 136 -5.47 -3.17 -4.65
CA ALA A 136 -5.08 -4.57 -4.75
C ALA A 136 -3.74 -4.77 -5.48
N ALA A 137 -3.46 -3.96 -6.51
CA ALA A 137 -2.21 -4.03 -7.25
C ALA A 137 -0.99 -3.51 -6.45
N ILE A 138 -1.22 -2.56 -5.52
CA ILE A 138 -0.15 -1.98 -4.69
C ILE A 138 0.17 -2.85 -3.47
N LEU A 139 -0.83 -3.57 -2.94
CA LEU A 139 -0.64 -4.40 -1.76
C LEU A 139 0.38 -5.52 -2.03
N PRO A 140 1.37 -5.72 -1.15
CA PRO A 140 2.44 -6.71 -1.33
C PRO A 140 1.96 -8.15 -1.08
N VAL A 141 0.68 -8.41 -1.27
CA VAL A 141 0.07 -9.76 -1.20
C VAL A 141 0.20 -10.52 -2.51
N TYR A 142 0.60 -9.83 -3.58
CA TYR A 142 0.87 -10.40 -4.90
C TYR A 142 2.38 -10.35 -5.14
N GLY A 143 3.03 -11.40 -4.86
CA GLY A 143 4.43 -11.58 -5.18
C GLY A 143 4.71 -13.06 -5.27
N ARG A 144 5.63 -13.46 -6.12
CA ARG A 144 6.15 -14.82 -6.10
C ARG A 144 7.00 -14.94 -4.85
N SER A 145 6.49 -15.64 -3.85
CA SER A 145 7.31 -15.99 -2.72
C SER A 145 8.43 -16.93 -3.20
N ARG A 146 9.66 -16.59 -2.86
CA ARG A 146 10.84 -17.42 -3.10
C ARG A 146 11.25 -18.20 -1.85
N GLY A 147 10.49 -18.05 -0.78
CA GLY A 147 10.82 -18.60 0.52
C GLY A 147 11.96 -17.85 1.20
N THR A 148 12.64 -18.55 2.11
CA THR A 148 13.74 -17.99 2.91
C THR A 148 15.11 -18.17 2.24
N ALA A 149 15.17 -18.81 1.09
CA ALA A 149 16.37 -19.19 0.36
C ALA A 149 17.30 -20.19 1.11
N ASN A 150 16.91 -20.63 2.30
CA ASN A 150 17.62 -21.67 3.05
C ASN A 150 16.99 -23.05 2.80
N PRO A 151 17.77 -24.12 2.67
CA PRO A 151 17.24 -25.46 2.51
C PRO A 151 16.35 -25.85 3.70
N GLY A 152 15.16 -26.32 3.40
CA GLY A 152 14.17 -26.73 4.39
C GLY A 152 13.03 -27.48 3.71
N PHE A 153 11.80 -27.20 4.09
CA PHE A 153 10.65 -27.76 3.41
C PHE A 153 10.52 -27.19 2.01
N TRP A 154 10.20 -28.05 1.06
CA TRP A 154 10.06 -27.68 -0.35
C TRP A 154 8.61 -27.62 -0.76
N PHE A 155 8.21 -26.48 -1.27
CA PHE A 155 6.89 -26.23 -1.84
C PHE A 155 7.01 -25.63 -3.24
N TRP A 156 5.88 -25.48 -3.89
CA TRP A 156 5.76 -24.78 -5.17
C TRP A 156 4.91 -23.53 -4.98
N ASN A 157 5.37 -22.40 -5.49
CA ASN A 157 4.54 -21.21 -5.53
C ASN A 157 3.53 -21.30 -6.69
N ARG A 158 2.60 -20.35 -6.78
CA ARG A 158 1.61 -20.29 -7.86
C ARG A 158 2.22 -20.15 -9.26
N GLY A 159 3.44 -19.71 -9.39
CA GLY A 159 4.17 -19.58 -10.65
C GLY A 159 4.89 -20.85 -11.08
N GLY A 160 4.78 -21.96 -10.30
CA GLY A 160 5.50 -23.20 -10.57
C GLY A 160 6.99 -23.14 -10.23
N GLU A 161 7.41 -22.15 -9.42
CA GLU A 161 8.79 -22.02 -8.96
C GLU A 161 8.97 -22.70 -7.59
N PRO A 162 10.10 -23.32 -7.32
CA PRO A 162 10.38 -23.93 -6.02
C PRO A 162 10.46 -22.86 -4.94
N LEU A 163 9.89 -23.17 -3.79
CA LEU A 163 9.82 -22.32 -2.60
C LEU A 163 10.38 -23.10 -1.42
N TRP A 164 11.45 -22.61 -0.84
CA TRP A 164 12.10 -23.20 0.32
C TRP A 164 11.72 -22.44 1.59
N ILE A 165 11.29 -23.16 2.62
CA ILE A 165 10.95 -22.61 3.94
C ILE A 165 11.60 -23.47 5.01
N ASP A 166 12.44 -22.87 5.85
CA ASP A 166 12.95 -23.48 7.06
C ASP A 166 12.45 -22.73 8.30
N PRO A 167 11.36 -23.17 8.93
CA PRO A 167 10.81 -22.50 10.11
C PRO A 167 11.71 -22.62 11.33
N LEU A 168 12.69 -23.52 11.32
CA LEU A 168 13.64 -23.73 12.43
C LEU A 168 14.95 -22.97 12.24
N ASN A 169 15.21 -22.39 11.07
CA ASN A 169 16.42 -21.66 10.79
C ASN A 169 16.52 -20.40 11.66
N LYS A 170 17.59 -20.30 12.44
CA LYS A 170 17.80 -19.17 13.37
C LYS A 170 18.00 -17.82 12.66
N ILE A 171 18.52 -17.82 11.42
CA ILE A 171 18.75 -16.61 10.64
C ILE A 171 17.40 -16.05 10.15
N ASP A 172 16.52 -16.91 9.67
CA ASP A 172 15.23 -16.51 9.10
C ASP A 172 14.23 -16.08 10.17
N ARG A 173 14.16 -16.81 11.28
CA ARG A 173 13.16 -16.56 12.33
C ARG A 173 13.51 -15.46 13.33
N LYS A 174 14.74 -15.03 13.43
CA LYS A 174 15.28 -14.00 14.36
C LYS A 174 14.96 -14.18 15.86
N LYS A 175 13.81 -14.72 16.25
CA LYS A 175 13.36 -14.97 17.63
C LYS A 175 12.78 -16.38 17.78
N ASN A 176 11.45 -16.49 17.83
CA ASN A 176 10.75 -17.75 18.09
C ASN A 176 10.27 -18.42 16.79
N ALA A 177 10.27 -19.75 16.76
CA ALA A 177 9.80 -20.53 15.62
C ALA A 177 8.27 -20.65 15.62
N HIS A 178 7.56 -19.54 15.60
CA HIS A 178 6.11 -19.54 15.47
C HIS A 178 5.72 -19.36 14.01
N MET A 179 4.85 -20.25 13.53
CA MET A 179 4.29 -20.20 12.18
C MET A 179 2.76 -20.22 12.25
N VAL A 180 2.13 -19.42 11.44
CA VAL A 180 0.66 -19.38 11.30
C VAL A 180 0.30 -19.67 9.85
N VAL A 181 -0.59 -20.66 9.65
CA VAL A 181 -1.06 -21.06 8.34
C VAL A 181 -2.50 -20.60 8.15
N PHE A 182 -2.71 -19.66 7.22
CA PHE A 182 -4.02 -19.16 6.85
C PHE A 182 -4.49 -19.75 5.52
N GLY A 183 -5.78 -20.01 5.41
CA GLY A 183 -6.40 -20.41 4.17
C GLY A 183 -7.87 -20.78 4.37
N PRO A 184 -8.71 -20.71 3.32
CA PRO A 184 -10.10 -21.12 3.38
C PRO A 184 -10.23 -22.64 3.66
N THR A 185 -11.43 -23.08 4.01
CA THR A 185 -11.74 -24.50 4.17
C THR A 185 -11.47 -25.23 2.84
N GLY A 186 -10.83 -26.38 2.89
CA GLY A 186 -10.45 -27.15 1.68
C GLY A 186 -9.15 -26.71 1.00
N ALA A 187 -8.46 -25.66 1.48
CA ALA A 187 -7.19 -25.18 0.89
C ALA A 187 -5.95 -26.05 1.21
N GLY A 188 -6.12 -27.21 1.82
CA GLY A 188 -5.00 -28.12 2.12
C GLY A 188 -4.19 -27.76 3.37
N LYS A 189 -4.68 -26.91 4.28
CA LYS A 189 -3.97 -26.53 5.51
C LYS A 189 -3.48 -27.73 6.33
N SER A 190 -4.38 -28.70 6.58
CA SER A 190 -4.05 -29.89 7.37
C SER A 190 -3.02 -30.78 6.65
N ALA A 191 -3.09 -30.90 5.34
CA ALA A 191 -2.09 -31.61 4.56
C ALA A 191 -0.72 -30.94 4.65
N THR A 192 -0.67 -29.61 4.56
CA THR A 192 0.57 -28.81 4.72
C THR A 192 1.16 -29.00 6.13
N LEU A 193 0.32 -28.93 7.17
CA LEU A 193 0.79 -29.12 8.56
C LEU A 193 1.30 -30.53 8.83
N ASN A 194 0.73 -31.56 8.18
CA ASN A 194 1.23 -32.91 8.31
C ASN A 194 2.52 -33.17 7.52
N TYR A 195 2.82 -32.34 6.55
CA TYR A 195 4.08 -32.39 5.79
C TYR A 195 5.23 -31.67 6.53
N LEU A 196 4.94 -30.64 7.30
CA LEU A 196 5.89 -29.87 8.11
C LEU A 196 6.30 -30.64 9.37
#